data_f7e0ac587edcd8cb465057cce0f875e7
#
_entry.id   f7e0ac587edcd8cb465057cce0f875e7
#
_cell.length_a   1.000
_cell.length_b   1.000
_cell.length_c   1.000
_cell.angle_alpha   90.00
_cell.angle_beta   90.00
_cell.angle_gamma   90.00
#
_symmetry.space_group_name_H-M   'P 1'
#
loop_
_entity.id
_entity.type
_entity.pdbx_description
1 polymer ?
#
loop_
_entity_poly.entity_id
_entity_poly.type
_entity_poly.pdbx_seq_one_letter_code
_entity_poly.pdbx_strand_id
1 'polypeptide(L)'
;MNKLPQITLAFWVMKICATTLGETAGDLLSMTLNIGYAMSSLLLISVFLATLVTQLYSRRYHPLLYWLVILSTSTAGTTMSDFMDRTLGLGYAAGSALLIGILLLTFALWRLSGNPLDVSRIRNRGGELFYWVAILFSNTLGTALGDYLADDSGLGFAGGALLIGSAIAVVAAARYWTRISGVVLFWIAFVLTRPFGATLGDVLTKSHEKGGLDFGTVGSSAVLGAVLVVLVLMATYYQRREPVRGLERV
;
A
#
# COMPACT_ATOMS: atom_id res chain seq x y z
N MET A 1 10.00 5.21 21.30
CA MET A 1 10.70 4.20 20.49
C MET A 1 10.02 4.17 19.13
N ASN A 2 10.80 4.20 18.04
CA ASN A 2 10.22 4.17 16.70
C ASN A 2 9.64 2.77 16.42
N LYS A 3 8.36 2.69 16.03
CA LYS A 3 7.67 1.42 15.72
C LYS A 3 7.54 1.20 14.21
N LEU A 4 8.11 2.09 13.40
CA LEU A 4 8.02 2.06 11.95
C LEU A 4 9.39 1.73 11.35
N PRO A 5 9.44 1.09 10.17
CA PRO A 5 10.69 0.70 9.55
C PRO A 5 11.50 1.91 9.09
N GLN A 6 12.80 1.69 8.91
CA GLN A 6 13.63 2.64 8.20
C GLN A 6 13.28 2.65 6.70
N ILE A 7 13.18 3.84 6.12
CA ILE A 7 12.84 4.01 4.71
C ILE A 7 14.11 3.81 3.87
N THR A 8 14.34 2.57 3.47
CA THR A 8 15.46 2.12 2.64
C THR A 8 14.96 1.64 1.28
N LEU A 9 15.86 1.30 0.35
CA LEU A 9 15.48 0.66 -0.91
C LEU A 9 14.70 -0.64 -0.66
N ALA A 10 15.12 -1.45 0.32
CA ALA A 10 14.42 -2.68 0.70
C ALA A 10 12.97 -2.40 1.14
N PHE A 11 12.72 -1.30 1.87
CA PHE A 11 11.36 -0.88 2.22
C PHE A 11 10.49 -0.67 0.97
N TRP A 12 11.01 0.02 -0.05
CA TRP A 12 10.24 0.28 -1.28
C TRP A 12 9.98 -0.98 -2.09
N VAL A 13 10.96 -1.88 -2.19
CA VAL A 13 10.79 -3.18 -2.85
C VAL A 13 9.70 -4.00 -2.14
N MET A 14 9.78 -4.10 -0.81
CA MET A 14 8.77 -4.81 -0.01
C MET A 14 7.40 -4.14 -0.12
N LYS A 15 7.35 -2.79 -0.17
CA LYS A 15 6.10 -2.04 -0.31
C LYS A 15 5.42 -2.34 -1.66
N ILE A 16 6.17 -2.30 -2.77
CA ILE A 16 5.65 -2.64 -4.10
C ILE A 16 5.17 -4.10 -4.12
N CYS A 17 5.99 -5.04 -3.63
CA CYS A 17 5.59 -6.44 -3.53
C CYS A 17 4.29 -6.62 -2.72
N ALA A 18 4.19 -5.96 -1.56
CA ALA A 18 3.00 -6.04 -0.71
C ALA A 18 1.75 -5.41 -1.34
N THR A 19 1.91 -4.31 -2.12
CA THR A 19 0.76 -3.68 -2.80
C THR A 19 0.31 -4.48 -4.01
N THR A 20 1.23 -5.08 -4.76
CA THR A 20 0.91 -5.99 -5.87
C THR A 20 0.24 -7.27 -5.36
N LEU A 21 0.78 -7.86 -4.27
CA LEU A 21 0.13 -8.99 -3.60
C LEU A 21 -1.27 -8.63 -3.07
N GLY A 22 -1.41 -7.42 -2.52
CA GLY A 22 -2.69 -6.93 -2.03
C GLY A 22 -3.76 -6.89 -3.11
N GLU A 23 -3.39 -6.50 -4.34
CA GLU A 23 -4.27 -6.54 -5.49
C GLU A 23 -4.65 -7.97 -5.85
N THR A 24 -3.65 -8.80 -6.16
CA THR A 24 -3.90 -10.17 -6.60
C THR A 24 -4.64 -11.03 -5.57
N ALA A 25 -4.36 -10.83 -4.26
CA ALA A 25 -5.04 -11.54 -3.17
C ALA A 25 -6.44 -11.01 -2.87
N GLY A 26 -6.68 -9.71 -3.07
CA GLY A 26 -8.01 -9.10 -3.01
C GLY A 26 -8.92 -9.68 -4.10
N ASP A 27 -8.44 -9.70 -5.34
CA ASP A 27 -9.13 -10.30 -6.49
C ASP A 27 -9.32 -11.82 -6.34
N LEU A 28 -8.31 -12.51 -5.79
CA LEU A 28 -8.43 -13.93 -5.48
C LEU A 28 -9.63 -14.19 -4.58
N LEU A 29 -9.77 -13.42 -3.50
CA LEU A 29 -10.84 -13.62 -2.53
C LEU A 29 -12.21 -13.19 -3.09
N SER A 30 -12.28 -11.99 -3.67
CA SER A 30 -13.54 -11.40 -4.12
C SER A 30 -14.08 -11.98 -5.41
N MET A 31 -13.20 -12.20 -6.41
CA MET A 31 -13.56 -12.60 -7.76
C MET A 31 -13.35 -14.10 -7.99
N THR A 32 -12.14 -14.63 -7.73
CA THR A 32 -11.79 -16.01 -8.08
C THR A 32 -12.47 -17.01 -7.17
N LEU A 33 -12.47 -16.76 -5.84
CA LEU A 33 -13.20 -17.58 -4.86
C LEU A 33 -14.69 -17.22 -4.78
N ASN A 34 -15.11 -16.21 -5.55
CA ASN A 34 -16.50 -15.79 -5.71
C ASN A 34 -17.21 -15.42 -4.40
N ILE A 35 -16.47 -14.89 -3.40
CA ILE A 35 -17.03 -14.43 -2.12
C ILE A 35 -17.78 -13.10 -2.32
N GLY A 36 -17.43 -12.36 -3.37
CA GLY A 36 -17.97 -11.04 -3.69
C GLY A 36 -17.31 -9.89 -2.91
N TYR A 37 -17.43 -8.68 -3.44
CA TYR A 37 -16.72 -7.50 -2.91
C TYR A 37 -17.13 -7.10 -1.51
N ALA A 38 -18.45 -7.11 -1.21
CA ALA A 38 -18.95 -6.69 0.10
C ALA A 38 -18.46 -7.59 1.25
N MET A 39 -18.59 -8.91 1.09
CA MET A 39 -18.20 -9.87 2.12
C MET A 39 -16.68 -9.92 2.26
N SER A 40 -15.94 -9.88 1.14
CA SER A 40 -14.48 -9.82 1.15
C SER A 40 -13.98 -8.56 1.84
N SER A 41 -14.60 -7.40 1.59
CA SER A 41 -14.26 -6.15 2.28
C SER A 41 -14.49 -6.26 3.78
N LEU A 42 -15.64 -6.78 4.22
CA LEU A 42 -15.94 -6.95 5.64
C LEU A 42 -14.92 -7.86 6.34
N LEU A 43 -14.59 -8.98 5.71
CA LEU A 43 -13.61 -9.94 6.24
C LEU A 43 -12.21 -9.30 6.33
N LEU A 44 -11.75 -8.67 5.25
CA LEU A 44 -10.41 -8.11 5.17
C LEU A 44 -10.23 -6.86 6.05
N ILE A 45 -11.27 -6.02 6.18
CA ILE A 45 -11.28 -4.92 7.16
C ILE A 45 -11.19 -5.47 8.59
N SER A 46 -11.90 -6.57 8.89
CA SER A 46 -11.82 -7.21 10.21
C SER A 46 -10.40 -7.71 10.52
N VAL A 47 -9.74 -8.34 9.53
CA VAL A 47 -8.33 -8.76 9.64
C VAL A 47 -7.41 -7.55 9.82
N PHE A 48 -7.62 -6.49 9.04
CA PHE A 48 -6.88 -5.24 9.19
C PHE A 48 -7.04 -4.65 10.60
N LEU A 49 -8.26 -4.53 11.10
CA LEU A 49 -8.51 -3.98 12.44
C LEU A 49 -7.84 -4.82 13.53
N ALA A 50 -7.89 -6.15 13.44
CA ALA A 50 -7.22 -7.04 14.38
C ALA A 50 -5.70 -6.86 14.36
N THR A 51 -5.09 -6.80 13.18
CA THR A 51 -3.65 -6.59 13.02
C THR A 51 -3.24 -5.17 13.44
N LEU A 52 -4.05 -4.15 13.13
CA LEU A 52 -3.83 -2.77 13.56
C LEU A 52 -3.88 -2.63 15.07
N VAL A 53 -4.87 -3.21 15.73
CA VAL A 53 -4.96 -3.20 17.21
C VAL A 53 -3.69 -3.81 17.79
N THR A 54 -3.26 -4.96 17.29
CA THR A 54 -2.03 -5.61 17.72
C THR A 54 -0.80 -4.71 17.52
N GLN A 55 -0.71 -4.03 16.37
CA GLN A 55 0.36 -3.07 16.05
C GLN A 55 0.36 -1.87 17.01
N LEU A 56 -0.81 -1.27 17.29
CA LEU A 56 -0.93 -0.13 18.19
C LEU A 56 -0.55 -0.46 19.64
N TYR A 57 -0.81 -1.69 20.09
CA TYR A 57 -0.41 -2.16 21.43
C TYR A 57 1.03 -2.65 21.50
N SER A 58 1.68 -2.97 20.38
CA SER A 58 3.09 -3.31 20.31
C SER A 58 3.96 -2.16 20.84
N ARG A 59 5.01 -2.47 21.61
CA ARG A 59 5.95 -1.48 22.14
C ARG A 59 7.21 -1.33 21.32
N ARG A 60 7.45 -2.25 20.38
CA ARG A 60 8.65 -2.31 19.55
C ARG A 60 8.28 -2.53 18.08
N TYR A 61 9.17 -2.16 17.18
CA TYR A 61 9.03 -2.52 15.79
C TYR A 61 9.21 -4.03 15.61
N HIS A 62 8.22 -4.65 14.98
CA HIS A 62 8.24 -6.06 14.58
C HIS A 62 8.01 -6.11 13.06
N PRO A 63 9.02 -6.47 12.24
CA PRO A 63 8.87 -6.47 10.79
C PRO A 63 7.67 -7.28 10.30
N LEU A 64 7.50 -8.51 10.82
CA LEU A 64 6.38 -9.36 10.44
C LEU A 64 5.02 -8.69 10.71
N LEU A 65 4.83 -8.11 11.89
CA LEU A 65 3.57 -7.45 12.24
C LEU A 65 3.32 -6.21 11.36
N TYR A 66 4.34 -5.38 11.18
CA TYR A 66 4.24 -4.20 10.32
C TYR A 66 3.81 -4.56 8.88
N TRP A 67 4.49 -5.54 8.27
CA TRP A 67 4.18 -5.95 6.91
C TRP A 67 2.85 -6.70 6.81
N LEU A 68 2.42 -7.39 7.87
CA LEU A 68 1.09 -7.97 7.94
C LEU A 68 0.00 -6.89 7.95
N VAL A 69 0.19 -5.78 8.69
CA VAL A 69 -0.73 -4.63 8.66
C VAL A 69 -0.72 -3.98 7.28
N ILE A 70 0.46 -3.76 6.66
CA ILE A 70 0.55 -3.24 5.28
C ILE A 70 -0.21 -4.12 4.30
N LEU A 71 -0.02 -5.43 4.35
CA LEU A 71 -0.70 -6.37 3.46
C LEU A 71 -2.21 -6.37 3.70
N SER A 72 -2.66 -6.43 4.96
CA SER A 72 -4.09 -6.41 5.29
C SER A 72 -4.79 -5.11 4.86
N THR A 73 -4.12 -3.95 4.99
CA THR A 73 -4.68 -2.70 4.44
C THR A 73 -4.72 -2.70 2.92
N SER A 74 -3.72 -3.34 2.29
CA SER A 74 -3.66 -3.39 0.82
C SER A 74 -4.77 -4.26 0.24
N THR A 75 -4.97 -5.47 0.78
CA THR A 75 -6.05 -6.36 0.36
C THR A 75 -7.44 -5.79 0.67
N ALA A 76 -7.62 -5.19 1.87
CA ALA A 76 -8.87 -4.52 2.22
C ALA A 76 -9.14 -3.33 1.30
N GLY A 77 -8.11 -2.56 0.96
CA GLY A 77 -8.21 -1.41 0.04
C GLY A 77 -8.68 -1.81 -1.34
N THR A 78 -8.18 -2.92 -1.91
CA THR A 78 -8.65 -3.48 -3.19
C THR A 78 -10.16 -3.76 -3.15
N THR A 79 -10.58 -4.60 -2.24
CA THR A 79 -12.00 -5.01 -2.18
C THR A 79 -12.94 -3.87 -1.82
N MET A 80 -12.51 -2.90 -0.98
CA MET A 80 -13.27 -1.69 -0.67
C MET A 80 -13.45 -0.80 -1.89
N SER A 81 -12.39 -0.60 -2.68
CA SER A 81 -12.45 0.16 -3.93
C SER A 81 -13.45 -0.47 -4.90
N ASP A 82 -13.29 -1.77 -5.17
CA ASP A 82 -14.19 -2.52 -6.05
C ASP A 82 -15.64 -2.49 -5.55
N PHE A 83 -15.85 -2.59 -4.24
CA PHE A 83 -17.19 -2.47 -3.67
C PHE A 83 -17.80 -1.10 -3.92
N MET A 84 -17.03 -0.02 -3.73
CA MET A 84 -17.49 1.35 -3.97
C MET A 84 -17.73 1.60 -5.47
N ASP A 85 -16.78 1.24 -6.31
CA ASP A 85 -16.79 1.62 -7.72
C ASP A 85 -17.70 0.73 -8.55
N ARG A 86 -17.70 -0.59 -8.29
CA ARG A 86 -18.42 -1.60 -9.07
C ARG A 86 -19.77 -1.99 -8.44
N THR A 87 -19.84 -2.17 -7.10
CA THR A 87 -21.10 -2.60 -6.46
C THR A 87 -22.01 -1.43 -6.13
N LEU A 88 -21.48 -0.33 -5.55
CA LEU A 88 -22.26 0.88 -5.28
C LEU A 88 -22.43 1.77 -6.52
N GLY A 89 -21.68 1.49 -7.60
CA GLY A 89 -21.80 2.17 -8.87
C GLY A 89 -21.24 3.60 -8.90
N LEU A 90 -20.31 3.96 -8.01
CA LEU A 90 -19.66 5.28 -8.08
C LEU A 90 -18.85 5.47 -9.35
N GLY A 91 -18.24 4.38 -9.85
CA GLY A 91 -17.28 4.41 -10.95
C GLY A 91 -15.91 4.95 -10.53
N TYR A 92 -14.88 4.56 -11.27
CA TYR A 92 -13.48 4.79 -10.87
C TYR A 92 -13.09 6.28 -10.76
N ALA A 93 -13.60 7.14 -11.63
CA ALA A 93 -13.30 8.57 -11.60
C ALA A 93 -13.87 9.24 -10.34
N ALA A 94 -15.15 9.02 -10.05
CA ALA A 94 -15.80 9.62 -8.88
C ALA A 94 -15.28 8.98 -7.57
N GLY A 95 -15.06 7.66 -7.54
CA GLY A 95 -14.45 6.95 -6.43
C GLY A 95 -13.04 7.49 -6.12
N SER A 96 -12.19 7.65 -7.15
CA SER A 96 -10.86 8.25 -7.00
C SER A 96 -10.94 9.68 -6.46
N ALA A 97 -11.83 10.53 -6.98
CA ALA A 97 -11.97 11.91 -6.52
C ALA A 97 -12.44 11.99 -5.06
N LEU A 98 -13.38 11.14 -4.66
CA LEU A 98 -13.84 11.03 -3.28
C LEU A 98 -12.69 10.61 -2.34
N LEU A 99 -11.94 9.58 -2.73
CA LEU A 99 -10.83 9.04 -1.92
C LEU A 99 -9.66 10.02 -1.82
N ILE A 100 -9.37 10.79 -2.88
CA ILE A 100 -8.41 11.92 -2.83
C ILE A 100 -8.88 12.93 -1.77
N GLY A 101 -10.16 13.33 -1.79
CA GLY A 101 -10.72 14.24 -0.82
C GLY A 101 -10.58 13.74 0.62
N ILE A 102 -10.91 12.47 0.87
CA ILE A 102 -10.77 11.82 2.19
C ILE A 102 -9.29 11.75 2.62
N LEU A 103 -8.39 11.42 1.72
CA LEU A 103 -6.96 11.34 2.02
C LEU A 103 -6.38 12.72 2.36
N LEU A 104 -6.73 13.75 1.60
CA LEU A 104 -6.33 15.14 1.88
C LEU A 104 -6.90 15.62 3.22
N LEU A 105 -8.17 15.32 3.51
CA LEU A 105 -8.79 15.62 4.80
C LEU A 105 -8.05 14.89 5.93
N THR A 106 -7.69 13.63 5.75
CA THR A 106 -6.92 12.85 6.72
C THR A 106 -5.57 13.52 7.02
N PHE A 107 -4.83 13.96 6.01
CA PHE A 107 -3.57 14.68 6.20
C PHE A 107 -3.79 16.05 6.87
N ALA A 108 -4.85 16.77 6.53
CA ALA A 108 -5.19 18.05 7.16
C ALA A 108 -5.49 17.86 8.65
N LEU A 109 -6.34 16.91 9.01
CA LEU A 109 -6.67 16.58 10.40
C LEU A 109 -5.43 16.10 11.17
N TRP A 110 -4.58 15.28 10.53
CA TRP A 110 -3.32 14.85 11.12
C TRP A 110 -2.41 16.04 11.42
N ARG A 111 -2.28 16.98 10.47
CA ARG A 111 -1.49 18.20 10.66
C ARG A 111 -2.05 19.09 11.78
N LEU A 112 -3.37 19.23 11.85
CA LEU A 112 -4.06 20.02 12.87
C LEU A 112 -3.96 19.39 14.27
N SER A 113 -3.84 18.06 14.36
CA SER A 113 -3.65 17.35 15.64
C SER A 113 -2.30 17.62 16.32
N GLY A 114 -1.40 18.37 15.69
CA GLY A 114 -0.06 18.68 16.21
C GLY A 114 0.94 17.52 16.06
N ASN A 115 0.53 16.38 15.49
CA ASN A 115 1.43 15.26 15.25
C ASN A 115 2.26 15.48 13.98
N PRO A 116 3.55 15.08 13.98
CA PRO A 116 4.40 15.23 12.80
C PRO A 116 3.95 14.27 11.68
N LEU A 117 3.91 14.80 10.45
CA LEU A 117 3.72 13.99 9.23
C LEU A 117 4.97 13.18 8.85
N ASP A 118 6.10 13.47 9.49
CA ASP A 118 7.34 12.72 9.35
C ASP A 118 7.22 11.37 10.05
N VAL A 119 7.17 10.31 9.25
CA VAL A 119 7.00 8.92 9.72
C VAL A 119 8.09 8.52 10.73
N SER A 120 9.30 9.05 10.59
CA SER A 120 10.41 8.78 11.51
C SER A 120 10.21 9.39 12.91
N ARG A 121 9.32 10.36 13.04
CA ARG A 121 9.05 11.10 14.28
C ARG A 121 7.75 10.70 14.98
N ILE A 122 6.99 9.76 14.44
CA ILE A 122 5.77 9.26 15.06
C ILE A 122 6.15 8.48 16.33
N ARG A 123 5.71 8.98 17.50
CA ARG A 123 6.04 8.39 18.80
C ARG A 123 4.82 8.08 19.67
N ASN A 124 3.65 8.57 19.29
CA ASN A 124 2.40 8.40 20.02
C ASN A 124 1.37 7.60 19.22
N ARG A 125 0.38 7.03 19.92
CA ARG A 125 -0.68 6.24 19.29
C ARG A 125 -1.58 7.05 18.35
N GLY A 126 -1.78 8.34 18.64
CA GLY A 126 -2.61 9.21 17.79
C GLY A 126 -1.98 9.41 16.41
N GLY A 127 -0.68 9.76 16.36
CA GLY A 127 0.05 9.87 15.11
C GLY A 127 0.14 8.54 14.34
N GLU A 128 0.31 7.42 15.07
CA GLU A 128 0.32 6.09 14.47
C GLU A 128 -1.06 5.71 13.88
N LEU A 129 -2.15 6.11 14.55
CA LEU A 129 -3.50 5.89 14.01
C LEU A 129 -3.74 6.69 12.72
N PHE A 130 -3.37 7.98 12.70
CA PHE A 130 -3.45 8.79 11.47
C PHE A 130 -2.62 8.19 10.34
N TYR A 131 -1.42 7.68 10.64
CA TYR A 131 -0.58 6.98 9.67
C TYR A 131 -1.30 5.80 9.03
N TRP A 132 -1.91 4.92 9.83
CA TRP A 132 -2.61 3.75 9.33
C TRP A 132 -3.91 4.08 8.60
N VAL A 133 -4.64 5.10 9.05
CA VAL A 133 -5.83 5.61 8.35
C VAL A 133 -5.44 6.19 6.98
N ALA A 134 -4.37 6.98 6.91
CA ALA A 134 -3.85 7.50 5.64
C ALA A 134 -3.42 6.36 4.70
N ILE A 135 -2.79 5.29 5.23
CA ILE A 135 -2.41 4.11 4.44
C ILE A 135 -3.66 3.38 3.90
N LEU A 136 -4.69 3.18 4.72
CA LEU A 136 -5.91 2.51 4.28
C LEU A 136 -6.56 3.27 3.12
N PHE A 137 -6.80 4.57 3.27
CA PHE A 137 -7.39 5.37 2.20
C PHE A 137 -6.47 5.53 0.98
N SER A 138 -5.16 5.61 1.18
CA SER A 138 -4.18 5.57 0.08
C SER A 138 -4.23 4.24 -0.68
N ASN A 139 -4.39 3.13 0.02
CA ASN A 139 -4.48 1.82 -0.61
C ASN A 139 -5.80 1.65 -1.38
N THR A 140 -6.92 2.12 -0.82
CA THR A 140 -8.22 2.12 -1.52
C THR A 140 -8.18 3.02 -2.76
N LEU A 141 -7.66 4.24 -2.62
CA LEU A 141 -7.46 5.16 -3.75
C LEU A 141 -6.58 4.55 -4.84
N GLY A 142 -5.56 3.80 -4.45
CA GLY A 142 -4.62 3.24 -5.42
C GLY A 142 -5.25 2.21 -6.35
N THR A 143 -6.21 1.40 -5.88
CA THR A 143 -6.99 0.51 -6.74
C THR A 143 -7.91 1.33 -7.66
N ALA A 144 -8.75 2.23 -7.12
CA ALA A 144 -9.64 3.06 -7.93
C ALA A 144 -8.87 3.82 -9.03
N LEU A 145 -7.72 4.40 -8.69
CA LEU A 145 -6.89 5.14 -9.65
C LEU A 145 -6.19 4.22 -10.65
N GLY A 146 -5.75 3.03 -10.21
CA GLY A 146 -5.17 2.02 -11.08
C GLY A 146 -6.17 1.53 -12.13
N ASP A 147 -7.38 1.18 -11.70
CA ASP A 147 -8.48 0.75 -12.55
C ASP A 147 -8.93 1.88 -13.51
N TYR A 148 -9.03 3.12 -13.01
CA TYR A 148 -9.30 4.28 -13.86
C TYR A 148 -8.28 4.43 -14.98
N LEU A 149 -6.99 4.29 -14.67
CA LEU A 149 -5.92 4.39 -15.67
C LEU A 149 -5.92 3.20 -16.64
N ALA A 150 -6.27 2.02 -16.16
CA ALA A 150 -6.27 0.82 -16.99
C ALA A 150 -7.51 0.71 -17.87
N ASP A 151 -8.70 0.89 -17.30
CA ASP A 151 -9.97 0.62 -17.97
C ASP A 151 -10.57 1.87 -18.64
N ASP A 152 -10.59 3.01 -17.93
CA ASP A 152 -11.31 4.22 -18.41
C ASP A 152 -10.43 5.16 -19.22
N SER A 153 -9.12 5.24 -18.96
CA SER A 153 -8.23 6.18 -19.66
C SER A 153 -7.75 5.70 -21.03
N GLY A 154 -7.95 4.43 -21.34
CA GLY A 154 -7.47 3.80 -22.57
C GLY A 154 -5.97 3.45 -22.58
N LEU A 155 -5.25 3.61 -21.46
CA LEU A 155 -3.83 3.26 -21.36
C LEU A 155 -3.60 1.75 -21.22
N GLY A 156 -4.60 1.01 -20.75
CA GLY A 156 -4.46 -0.40 -20.37
C GLY A 156 -3.56 -0.59 -19.14
N PHE A 157 -3.49 -1.83 -18.64
CA PHE A 157 -2.74 -2.13 -17.41
C PHE A 157 -1.24 -1.81 -17.52
N ALA A 158 -0.60 -2.20 -18.63
CA ALA A 158 0.83 -1.95 -18.85
C ALA A 158 1.14 -0.45 -19.01
N GLY A 159 0.29 0.29 -19.74
CA GLY A 159 0.43 1.74 -19.91
C GLY A 159 0.22 2.49 -18.59
N GLY A 160 -0.77 2.10 -17.79
CA GLY A 160 -1.00 2.61 -16.44
C GLY A 160 0.20 2.37 -15.54
N ALA A 161 0.75 1.14 -15.51
CA ALA A 161 1.93 0.81 -14.75
C ALA A 161 3.16 1.63 -15.17
N LEU A 162 3.39 1.82 -16.47
CA LEU A 162 4.49 2.64 -17.00
C LEU A 162 4.33 4.11 -16.60
N LEU A 163 3.13 4.67 -16.71
CA LEU A 163 2.85 6.06 -16.34
C LEU A 163 3.16 6.29 -14.85
N ILE A 164 2.61 5.44 -13.99
CA ILE A 164 2.80 5.58 -12.53
C ILE A 164 4.24 5.30 -12.14
N GLY A 165 4.87 4.26 -12.72
CA GLY A 165 6.27 3.95 -12.52
C GLY A 165 7.19 5.12 -12.91
N SER A 166 6.90 5.80 -14.02
CA SER A 166 7.60 7.01 -14.43
C SER A 166 7.41 8.16 -13.45
N ALA A 167 6.18 8.34 -12.93
CA ALA A 167 5.91 9.35 -11.89
C ALA A 167 6.69 9.06 -10.60
N ILE A 168 6.76 7.79 -10.17
CA ILE A 168 7.58 7.38 -9.01
C ILE A 168 9.07 7.68 -9.28
N ALA A 169 9.58 7.39 -10.48
CA ALA A 169 10.96 7.68 -10.86
C ALA A 169 11.26 9.19 -10.81
N VAL A 170 10.32 10.03 -11.30
CA VAL A 170 10.43 11.50 -11.21
C VAL A 170 10.47 11.96 -9.76
N VAL A 171 9.61 11.42 -8.89
CA VAL A 171 9.61 11.75 -7.44
C VAL A 171 10.93 11.31 -6.79
N ALA A 172 11.44 10.13 -7.13
CA ALA A 172 12.75 9.66 -6.65
C ALA A 172 13.88 10.58 -7.12
N ALA A 173 13.86 11.00 -8.38
CA ALA A 173 14.84 11.95 -8.95
C ALA A 173 14.73 13.33 -8.27
N ALA A 174 13.52 13.82 -8.02
CA ALA A 174 13.28 15.09 -7.32
C ALA A 174 13.93 15.14 -5.93
N ARG A 175 14.13 13.99 -5.28
CA ARG A 175 14.84 13.89 -3.99
C ARG A 175 16.29 14.39 -4.07
N TYR A 176 16.92 14.24 -5.23
CA TYR A 176 18.33 14.61 -5.42
C TYR A 176 18.49 16.00 -6.05
N TRP A 177 17.55 16.44 -6.88
CA TRP A 177 17.71 17.65 -7.70
C TRP A 177 16.82 18.82 -7.24
N THR A 178 15.95 18.63 -6.25
CA THR A 178 15.05 19.70 -5.77
C THR A 178 15.19 19.92 -4.27
N ARG A 179 14.66 21.07 -3.81
CA ARG A 179 14.57 21.42 -2.39
C ARG A 179 13.23 21.04 -1.75
N ILE A 180 12.43 20.21 -2.43
CA ILE A 180 11.14 19.77 -1.92
C ILE A 180 11.37 18.94 -0.65
N SER A 181 10.50 19.17 0.36
CA SER A 181 10.57 18.43 1.62
C SER A 181 10.57 16.91 1.41
N GLY A 182 11.51 16.20 2.04
CA GLY A 182 11.58 14.74 1.99
C GLY A 182 10.31 14.07 2.53
N VAL A 183 9.57 14.71 3.45
CA VAL A 183 8.28 14.21 3.95
C VAL A 183 7.22 14.25 2.84
N VAL A 184 7.17 15.33 2.08
CA VAL A 184 6.22 15.46 0.95
C VAL A 184 6.55 14.43 -0.13
N LEU A 185 7.83 14.31 -0.54
CA LEU A 185 8.26 13.33 -1.54
C LEU A 185 7.99 11.90 -1.08
N PHE A 186 8.20 11.61 0.21
CA PHE A 186 7.87 10.30 0.78
C PHE A 186 6.39 9.98 0.61
N TRP A 187 5.48 10.89 0.99
CA TRP A 187 4.04 10.64 0.90
C TRP A 187 3.55 10.54 -0.54
N ILE A 188 4.08 11.36 -1.46
CA ILE A 188 3.76 11.23 -2.89
C ILE A 188 4.19 9.86 -3.42
N ALA A 189 5.45 9.46 -3.17
CA ALA A 189 5.94 8.13 -3.59
C ALA A 189 5.13 7.02 -2.94
N PHE A 190 4.83 7.14 -1.63
CA PHE A 190 4.07 6.13 -0.88
C PHE A 190 2.67 5.92 -1.46
N VAL A 191 1.95 7.00 -1.77
CA VAL A 191 0.62 6.95 -2.39
C VAL A 191 0.71 6.35 -3.79
N LEU A 192 1.71 6.76 -4.60
CA LEU A 192 1.88 6.26 -5.97
C LEU A 192 2.27 4.77 -6.05
N THR A 193 2.94 4.21 -5.02
CA THR A 193 3.25 2.77 -5.03
C THR A 193 2.02 1.89 -5.04
N ARG A 194 0.86 2.38 -4.60
CA ARG A 194 -0.35 1.55 -4.55
C ARG A 194 -1.03 1.40 -5.91
N PRO A 195 -1.33 2.46 -6.69
CA PRO A 195 -1.84 2.28 -8.05
C PRO A 195 -0.81 1.57 -8.95
N PHE A 196 0.51 1.77 -8.72
CA PHE A 196 1.54 0.99 -9.39
C PHE A 196 1.42 -0.49 -9.10
N GLY A 197 1.25 -0.87 -7.82
CA GLY A 197 1.06 -2.26 -7.43
C GLY A 197 -0.24 -2.87 -7.96
N ALA A 198 -1.34 -2.08 -8.02
CA ALA A 198 -2.61 -2.50 -8.58
C ALA A 198 -2.47 -2.84 -10.08
N THR A 199 -1.98 -1.88 -10.87
CA THR A 199 -1.77 -2.11 -12.31
C THR A 199 -0.78 -3.24 -12.60
N LEU A 200 0.28 -3.41 -11.80
CA LEU A 200 1.19 -4.58 -11.91
C LEU A 200 0.48 -5.89 -11.56
N GLY A 201 -0.36 -5.90 -10.53
CA GLY A 201 -1.18 -7.06 -10.17
C GLY A 201 -2.09 -7.48 -11.32
N ASP A 202 -2.74 -6.52 -11.94
CA ASP A 202 -3.58 -6.74 -13.12
C ASP A 202 -2.79 -7.21 -14.34
N VAL A 203 -1.63 -6.64 -14.61
CA VAL A 203 -0.72 -7.15 -15.66
C VAL A 203 -0.39 -8.63 -15.42
N LEU A 204 -0.18 -9.04 -14.19
CA LEU A 204 0.12 -10.45 -13.89
C LEU A 204 -1.10 -11.38 -14.03
N THR A 205 -2.28 -10.92 -13.65
CA THR A 205 -3.45 -11.78 -13.44
C THR A 205 -4.45 -11.78 -14.56
N LYS A 206 -4.62 -10.65 -15.29
CA LYS A 206 -5.62 -10.52 -16.35
C LYS A 206 -5.19 -11.29 -17.61
N SER A 207 -6.17 -11.70 -18.41
CA SER A 207 -5.95 -12.46 -19.64
C SER A 207 -5.16 -11.68 -20.68
N HIS A 208 -4.53 -12.40 -21.63
CA HIS A 208 -3.82 -11.80 -22.77
C HIS A 208 -4.72 -10.89 -23.62
N GLU A 209 -5.99 -11.21 -23.74
CA GLU A 209 -6.98 -10.38 -24.46
C GLU A 209 -7.14 -8.99 -23.82
N LYS A 210 -6.94 -8.89 -22.51
CA LYS A 210 -6.96 -7.63 -21.74
C LYS A 210 -5.58 -7.01 -21.56
N GLY A 211 -4.55 -7.54 -22.22
CA GLY A 211 -3.17 -7.03 -22.12
C GLY A 211 -2.40 -7.54 -20.88
N GLY A 212 -2.90 -8.57 -20.20
CA GLY A 212 -2.23 -9.22 -19.07
C GLY A 212 -1.36 -10.40 -19.47
N LEU A 213 -0.67 -10.98 -18.49
CA LEU A 213 0.21 -12.15 -18.64
C LEU A 213 -0.48 -13.49 -18.34
N ASP A 214 -1.73 -13.46 -17.91
CA ASP A 214 -2.58 -14.62 -17.64
C ASP A 214 -2.01 -15.64 -16.64
N PHE A 215 -1.22 -15.20 -15.65
CA PHE A 215 -0.73 -16.07 -14.58
C PHE A 215 -1.80 -16.41 -13.55
N GLY A 216 -2.95 -15.75 -13.61
CA GLY A 216 -4.08 -15.90 -12.70
C GLY A 216 -3.79 -15.39 -11.29
N THR A 217 -4.87 -15.20 -10.53
CA THR A 217 -4.78 -14.63 -9.16
C THR A 217 -4.12 -15.59 -8.17
N VAL A 218 -4.37 -16.91 -8.28
CA VAL A 218 -3.81 -17.93 -7.38
C VAL A 218 -2.28 -18.00 -7.53
N GLY A 219 -1.79 -18.16 -8.77
CA GLY A 219 -0.36 -18.28 -9.05
C GLY A 219 0.40 -17.02 -8.66
N SER A 220 -0.10 -15.86 -9.08
CA SER A 220 0.50 -14.57 -8.78
C SER A 220 0.55 -14.29 -7.28
N SER A 221 -0.55 -14.53 -6.55
CA SER A 221 -0.59 -14.35 -5.09
C SER A 221 0.35 -15.30 -4.36
N ALA A 222 0.47 -16.58 -4.78
CA ALA A 222 1.37 -17.53 -4.16
C ALA A 222 2.84 -17.13 -4.34
N VAL A 223 3.24 -16.72 -5.54
CA VAL A 223 4.62 -16.29 -5.83
C VAL A 223 4.95 -15.00 -5.08
N LEU A 224 4.10 -13.96 -5.17
CA LEU A 224 4.30 -12.69 -4.49
C LEU A 224 4.29 -12.86 -2.96
N GLY A 225 3.42 -13.72 -2.44
CA GLY A 225 3.38 -14.08 -1.02
C GLY A 225 4.67 -14.74 -0.56
N ALA A 226 5.19 -15.70 -1.31
CA ALA A 226 6.47 -16.34 -1.02
C ALA A 226 7.62 -15.33 -1.03
N VAL A 227 7.69 -14.47 -2.05
CA VAL A 227 8.70 -13.39 -2.14
C VAL A 227 8.60 -12.46 -0.94
N LEU A 228 7.40 -11.98 -0.58
CA LEU A 228 7.21 -11.08 0.55
C LEU A 228 7.64 -11.75 1.86
N VAL A 229 7.28 -13.01 2.10
CA VAL A 229 7.70 -13.78 3.29
C VAL A 229 9.22 -13.85 3.36
N VAL A 230 9.90 -14.20 2.28
CA VAL A 230 11.38 -14.24 2.24
C VAL A 230 11.98 -12.88 2.58
N LEU A 231 11.48 -11.80 1.98
CA LEU A 231 11.96 -10.44 2.25
C LEU A 231 11.74 -10.03 3.71
N VAL A 232 10.59 -10.37 4.30
CA VAL A 232 10.29 -10.09 5.73
C VAL A 232 11.19 -10.89 6.66
N LEU A 233 11.44 -12.17 6.34
CA LEU A 233 12.37 -13.00 7.10
C LEU A 233 13.81 -12.46 7.03
N MET A 234 14.25 -12.04 5.86
CA MET A 234 15.56 -11.39 5.68
C MET A 234 15.64 -10.09 6.51
N ALA A 235 14.63 -9.22 6.41
CA ALA A 235 14.59 -7.98 7.19
C ALA A 235 14.64 -8.27 8.70
N THR A 236 13.93 -9.29 9.17
CA THR A 236 13.93 -9.72 10.57
C THR A 236 15.29 -10.25 11.01
N TYR A 237 15.94 -11.04 10.16
CA TYR A 237 17.27 -11.60 10.42
C TYR A 237 18.34 -10.50 10.53
N TYR A 238 18.36 -9.54 9.58
CA TYR A 238 19.32 -8.43 9.63
C TYR A 238 19.08 -7.53 10.84
N GLN A 239 17.82 -7.24 11.19
CA GLN A 239 17.50 -6.47 12.39
C GLN A 239 18.01 -7.14 13.67
N ARG A 240 17.99 -8.47 13.75
CA ARG A 240 18.51 -9.20 14.92
C ARG A 240 20.05 -9.21 14.98
N ARG A 241 20.72 -9.09 13.84
CA ARG A 241 22.20 -9.08 13.74
C ARG A 241 22.84 -7.71 13.92
N GLU A 242 22.07 -6.62 13.80
CA GLU A 242 22.55 -5.28 14.15
C GLU A 242 22.19 -4.95 15.61
N PRO A 243 22.91 -5.46 16.65
CA PRO A 243 22.72 -5.00 18.00
C PRO A 243 23.34 -3.60 18.07
N VAL A 244 22.46 -2.57 18.20
CA VAL A 244 22.78 -1.26 18.79
C VAL A 244 24.21 -0.75 18.52
N ARG A 245 24.62 -0.53 17.28
CA ARG A 245 25.83 0.25 16.95
C ARG A 245 25.69 1.76 17.23
N GLY A 246 24.70 2.15 18.04
CA GLY A 246 24.36 3.53 18.37
C GLY A 246 24.77 4.01 19.76
N LEU A 247 25.46 3.22 20.57
CA LEU A 247 25.84 3.61 21.95
C LEU A 247 27.35 3.83 22.18
N GLU A 248 28.17 3.72 21.17
CA GLU A 248 29.65 3.90 21.32
C GLU A 248 30.20 5.10 20.52
N ARG A 249 29.45 6.18 20.36
CA ARG A 249 30.02 7.48 19.98
C ARG A 249 29.35 8.58 20.82
N VAL A 250 29.80 8.71 22.03
CA VAL A 250 29.79 9.95 22.82
C VAL A 250 31.24 10.37 23.02
#